data_5d8aac05995753acbcb18c018fa09bcd
#
_entry.id   5d8aac05995753acbcb18c018fa09bcd
#
_cell.length_a   1.000
_cell.length_b   1.000
_cell.length_c   1.000
_cell.angle_alpha   90.00
_cell.angle_beta   90.00
_cell.angle_gamma   90.00
#
_symmetry.space_group_name_H-M   'P 1'
#
loop_
_entity.id
_entity.type
_entity.pdbx_description
1 polymer ?
#
loop_
_entity_poly.entity_id
_entity_poly.type
_entity_poly.pdbx_seq_one_letter_code
_entity_poly.pdbx_strand_id
1 'polypeptide(L)'
;MSPFGYGLAFPGARGIYTVAMNDAKPGLDAVIAAAKQAPGRGLPPVHLWHPEHCGEIDIRIRRDGVWFHEGTPIGREALVRLFSTVLRKDPDGFHLVTPVEKMKIVVEDAPFIAIRVDREGEALKFQTNVGDEVEAGPDNAIRVEMDPKTGEPRPYLHVRRGLEALIARPVFYELVEMAAERDTAEGPVMGVESNGAWFPVGPVGAHRA
;
A
#
# COMPACT_ATOMS: atom_id res chain seq x y z
N MET A 1 -34.66 30.56 58.51
CA MET A 1 -33.43 29.97 59.04
C MET A 1 -32.84 29.07 58.02
N SER A 2 -31.73 29.54 57.33
CA SER A 2 -30.87 28.72 56.49
C SER A 2 -30.09 27.69 57.35
N PRO A 3 -29.48 26.65 56.74
CA PRO A 3 -28.19 26.84 56.04
C PRO A 3 -27.91 25.96 54.80
N PHE A 4 -27.20 26.53 53.90
CA PHE A 4 -26.00 26.12 53.14
C PHE A 4 -25.67 24.64 52.95
N GLY A 5 -25.59 24.23 51.69
CA GLY A 5 -24.88 23.04 51.23
C GLY A 5 -24.20 23.33 49.87
N TYR A 6 -22.85 23.50 49.88
CA TYR A 6 -22.01 23.69 48.70
C TYR A 6 -21.85 22.37 47.95
N GLY A 7 -22.26 22.32 46.68
CA GLY A 7 -21.96 21.25 45.77
C GLY A 7 -21.07 21.76 44.63
N LEU A 8 -19.83 21.35 44.60
CA LEU A 8 -18.84 21.63 43.53
C LEU A 8 -19.31 20.98 42.23
N ALA A 9 -19.61 21.80 41.24
CA ALA A 9 -19.84 21.38 39.88
C ALA A 9 -18.48 21.34 39.11
N PHE A 10 -18.06 20.16 38.64
CA PHE A 10 -17.00 20.02 37.68
C PHE A 10 -17.57 20.26 36.27
N PRO A 11 -17.01 21.15 35.44
CA PRO A 11 -17.40 21.28 34.04
C PRO A 11 -16.65 20.21 33.24
N GLY A 12 -17.27 19.08 33.00
CA GLY A 12 -16.83 18.10 32.01
C GLY A 12 -17.18 18.60 30.61
N ALA A 13 -16.20 19.12 29.89
CA ALA A 13 -16.32 19.47 28.48
C ALA A 13 -16.51 18.19 27.63
N ARG A 14 -17.76 17.83 27.34
CA ARG A 14 -18.11 16.95 26.25
C ARG A 14 -18.32 17.81 25.02
N GLY A 15 -17.26 18.00 24.25
CA GLY A 15 -17.38 18.49 22.88
C GLY A 15 -18.09 17.43 22.03
N ILE A 16 -19.40 17.54 21.91
CA ILE A 16 -20.17 16.77 20.94
C ILE A 16 -19.90 17.43 19.59
N TYR A 17 -18.97 16.86 18.82
CA TYR A 17 -18.84 17.18 17.41
C TYR A 17 -20.02 16.55 16.67
N THR A 18 -21.13 17.29 16.60
CA THR A 18 -22.21 16.96 15.69
C THR A 18 -21.73 17.30 14.28
N VAL A 19 -21.14 16.30 13.60
CA VAL A 19 -20.92 16.40 12.16
C VAL A 19 -22.29 16.27 11.52
N ALA A 20 -22.79 17.37 10.93
CA ALA A 20 -23.97 17.35 10.13
C ALA A 20 -23.77 16.31 9.01
N MET A 21 -24.56 15.24 9.02
CA MET A 21 -24.65 14.27 7.93
C MET A 21 -25.24 15.01 6.73
N ASN A 22 -24.36 15.44 5.85
CA ASN A 22 -24.76 15.92 4.54
C ASN A 22 -24.91 14.68 3.66
N ASP A 23 -26.09 14.43 3.12
CA ASP A 23 -26.41 13.31 2.18
C ASP A 23 -25.73 13.52 0.80
N ALA A 24 -24.55 14.10 0.77
CA ALA A 24 -23.72 14.14 -0.42
C ALA A 24 -23.17 12.72 -0.68
N LYS A 25 -23.45 12.18 -1.87
CA LYS A 25 -22.81 10.97 -2.36
C LYS A 25 -21.32 11.00 -2.01
N PRO A 26 -20.74 9.94 -1.41
CA PRO A 26 -19.33 9.91 -1.09
C PRO A 26 -18.56 10.11 -2.40
N GLY A 27 -18.04 11.30 -2.55
CA GLY A 27 -17.30 11.72 -3.75
C GLY A 27 -15.81 11.75 -3.44
N LEU A 28 -15.02 11.81 -4.49
CA LEU A 28 -13.57 11.96 -4.44
C LEU A 28 -13.13 13.08 -3.47
N ASP A 29 -13.88 14.18 -3.42
CA ASP A 29 -13.59 15.33 -2.54
C ASP A 29 -13.72 15.00 -1.05
N ALA A 30 -14.65 14.12 -0.66
CA ALA A 30 -14.81 13.70 0.74
C ALA A 30 -13.61 12.83 1.17
N VAL A 31 -13.18 11.89 0.33
CA VAL A 31 -11.97 11.07 0.57
C VAL A 31 -10.72 11.94 0.66
N ILE A 32 -10.58 12.94 -0.25
CA ILE A 32 -9.46 13.90 -0.23
C ILE A 32 -9.46 14.71 1.06
N ALA A 33 -10.61 15.25 1.47
CA ALA A 33 -10.73 16.06 2.68
C ALA A 33 -10.38 15.26 3.94
N ALA A 34 -10.88 14.03 4.04
CA ALA A 34 -10.62 13.15 5.16
C ALA A 34 -9.16 12.65 5.19
N ALA A 35 -8.58 12.34 4.05
CA ALA A 35 -7.18 11.93 3.95
C ALA A 35 -6.21 13.06 4.34
N LYS A 36 -6.54 14.33 4.04
CA LYS A 36 -5.75 15.49 4.45
C LYS A 36 -5.82 15.77 5.96
N GLN A 37 -6.88 15.33 6.64
CA GLN A 37 -7.08 15.53 8.09
C GLN A 37 -6.43 14.40 8.92
N ALA A 38 -5.83 13.39 8.28
CA ALA A 38 -5.14 12.32 8.99
C ALA A 38 -4.01 12.90 9.86
N PRO A 39 -4.05 12.74 11.20
CA PRO A 39 -3.10 13.36 12.10
C PRO A 39 -1.73 12.66 12.03
N GLY A 40 -0.67 13.45 11.93
CA GLY A 40 0.69 12.99 12.18
C GLY A 40 1.67 13.13 11.01
N ARG A 41 2.96 13.07 11.35
CA ARG A 41 4.06 12.87 10.39
C ARG A 41 4.16 11.36 10.12
N GLY A 42 3.91 10.92 8.90
CA GLY A 42 3.99 9.52 8.49
C GLY A 42 2.69 8.98 7.93
N LEU A 43 2.63 7.66 7.72
CA LEU A 43 1.44 7.00 7.19
C LEU A 43 0.32 6.96 8.23
N PRO A 44 -0.92 7.28 7.83
CA PRO A 44 -2.07 7.20 8.73
C PRO A 44 -2.28 5.77 9.28
N PRO A 45 -2.79 5.62 10.51
CA PRO A 45 -3.06 4.33 11.12
C PRO A 45 -4.37 3.71 10.58
N VAL A 46 -4.46 3.51 9.26
CA VAL A 46 -5.67 3.02 8.57
C VAL A 46 -6.21 1.68 9.12
N HIS A 47 -5.33 0.88 9.75
CA HIS A 47 -5.69 -0.40 10.35
C HIS A 47 -6.52 -0.24 11.65
N LEU A 48 -6.47 0.95 12.27
CA LEU A 48 -7.27 1.27 13.47
C LEU A 48 -8.62 1.93 13.12
N TRP A 49 -8.83 2.26 11.85
CA TRP A 49 -10.06 2.92 11.45
C TRP A 49 -11.13 1.91 11.03
N HIS A 50 -12.27 1.99 11.69
CA HIS A 50 -13.44 1.12 11.46
C HIS A 50 -14.70 2.00 11.24
N PRO A 51 -14.75 2.75 10.11
CA PRO A 51 -15.88 3.61 9.83
C PRO A 51 -17.16 2.80 9.61
N GLU A 52 -18.28 3.34 10.03
CA GLU A 52 -19.60 2.73 9.81
C GLU A 52 -20.07 2.87 8.36
N HIS A 53 -19.69 3.98 7.70
CA HIS A 53 -20.05 4.20 6.31
C HIS A 53 -19.13 3.40 5.38
N CYS A 54 -19.73 2.43 4.67
CA CYS A 54 -19.06 1.62 3.67
C CYS A 54 -19.75 1.81 2.32
N GLY A 55 -18.94 1.97 1.27
CA GLY A 55 -19.46 2.15 -0.09
C GLY A 55 -18.44 1.75 -1.14
N GLU A 56 -18.74 2.09 -2.37
CA GLU A 56 -17.85 1.89 -3.52
C GLU A 56 -17.61 3.24 -4.21
N ILE A 57 -16.41 3.42 -4.75
CA ILE A 57 -16.04 4.56 -5.57
C ILE A 57 -15.38 4.05 -6.85
N ASP A 58 -15.71 4.63 -7.99
CA ASP A 58 -15.10 4.25 -9.26
C ASP A 58 -13.65 4.75 -9.36
N ILE A 59 -12.80 4.16 -8.53
CA ILE A 59 -11.35 4.28 -8.62
C ILE A 59 -10.80 2.91 -9.01
N ARG A 60 -9.94 2.92 -10.04
CA ARG A 60 -9.26 1.73 -10.53
C ARG A 60 -7.76 1.97 -10.60
N ILE A 61 -6.99 1.06 -10.04
CA ILE A 61 -5.54 0.99 -10.23
C ILE A 61 -5.26 -0.07 -11.27
N ARG A 62 -4.76 0.34 -12.42
CA ARG A 62 -4.41 -0.57 -13.50
C ARG A 62 -3.10 -1.32 -13.20
N ARG A 63 -2.86 -2.37 -13.98
CA ARG A 63 -1.64 -3.20 -13.91
C ARG A 63 -0.33 -2.41 -14.08
N ASP A 64 -0.38 -1.31 -14.82
CA ASP A 64 0.73 -0.38 -15.04
C ASP A 64 0.92 0.63 -13.91
N GLY A 65 0.13 0.53 -12.84
CA GLY A 65 0.18 1.40 -11.67
C GLY A 65 -0.50 2.75 -11.87
N VAL A 66 -1.17 2.99 -13.00
CA VAL A 66 -1.92 4.22 -13.26
C VAL A 66 -3.28 4.17 -12.57
N TRP A 67 -3.59 5.22 -11.84
CA TRP A 67 -4.86 5.40 -11.14
C TRP A 67 -5.88 6.10 -12.02
N PHE A 68 -7.09 5.59 -12.06
CA PHE A 68 -8.22 6.15 -12.80
C PHE A 68 -9.37 6.49 -11.84
N HIS A 69 -10.11 7.54 -12.16
CA HIS A 69 -11.39 7.87 -11.54
C HIS A 69 -12.42 8.11 -12.64
N GLU A 70 -13.55 7.40 -12.59
CA GLU A 70 -14.61 7.47 -13.61
C GLU A 70 -14.05 7.35 -15.04
N GLY A 71 -13.15 6.38 -15.23
CA GLY A 71 -12.53 6.12 -16.53
C GLY A 71 -11.46 7.11 -16.97
N THR A 72 -11.17 8.16 -16.17
CA THR A 72 -10.17 9.19 -16.50
C THR A 72 -8.91 9.01 -15.64
N PRO A 73 -7.69 9.07 -16.21
CA PRO A 73 -6.46 8.99 -15.43
C PRO A 73 -6.33 10.14 -14.43
N ILE A 74 -5.93 9.84 -13.20
CA ILE A 74 -5.64 10.84 -12.18
C ILE A 74 -4.22 11.38 -12.43
N GLY A 75 -4.11 12.49 -13.16
CA GLY A 75 -2.82 13.08 -13.55
C GLY A 75 -2.08 13.82 -12.42
N ARG A 76 -2.69 14.02 -11.24
CA ARG A 76 -2.04 14.69 -10.12
C ARG A 76 -1.33 13.67 -9.22
N GLU A 77 -0.02 13.55 -9.36
CA GLU A 77 0.80 12.65 -8.54
C GLU A 77 0.59 12.86 -7.03
N ALA A 78 0.50 14.11 -6.58
CA ALA A 78 0.26 14.42 -5.16
C ALA A 78 -1.07 13.83 -4.65
N LEU A 79 -2.08 13.71 -5.51
CA LEU A 79 -3.37 13.11 -5.17
C LEU A 79 -3.25 11.58 -5.12
N VAL A 80 -2.55 10.97 -6.07
CA VAL A 80 -2.26 9.52 -6.08
C VAL A 80 -1.47 9.14 -4.81
N ARG A 81 -0.44 9.92 -4.46
CA ARG A 81 0.32 9.73 -3.22
C ARG A 81 -0.56 9.84 -1.97
N LEU A 82 -1.47 10.82 -1.95
CA LEU A 82 -2.41 10.97 -0.83
C LEU A 82 -3.31 9.73 -0.69
N PHE A 83 -3.90 9.25 -1.78
CA PHE A 83 -4.73 8.05 -1.77
C PHE A 83 -3.96 6.80 -1.36
N SER A 84 -2.71 6.67 -1.82
CA SER A 84 -1.87 5.54 -1.44
C SER A 84 -1.65 5.45 0.08
N THR A 85 -1.64 6.58 0.80
CA THR A 85 -1.46 6.61 2.26
C THR A 85 -2.66 6.05 3.02
N VAL A 86 -3.87 6.16 2.46
CA VAL A 86 -5.12 5.69 3.06
C VAL A 86 -5.61 4.36 2.46
N LEU A 87 -4.81 3.76 1.59
CA LEU A 87 -5.10 2.47 1.00
C LEU A 87 -4.93 1.34 2.03
N ARG A 88 -5.92 0.43 2.05
CA ARG A 88 -5.92 -0.78 2.89
C ARG A 88 -6.40 -1.98 2.09
N LYS A 89 -5.77 -3.13 2.32
CA LYS A 89 -6.22 -4.42 1.81
C LYS A 89 -6.97 -5.15 2.92
N ASP A 90 -8.22 -5.47 2.65
CA ASP A 90 -9.09 -6.28 3.51
C ASP A 90 -9.38 -7.63 2.82
N PRO A 91 -9.97 -8.62 3.49
CA PRO A 91 -10.29 -9.92 2.87
C PRO A 91 -11.21 -9.82 1.65
N ASP A 92 -12.04 -8.78 1.58
CA ASP A 92 -12.99 -8.50 0.49
C ASP A 92 -12.43 -7.58 -0.62
N GLY A 93 -11.15 -7.18 -0.53
CA GLY A 93 -10.47 -6.39 -1.55
C GLY A 93 -9.76 -5.13 -1.02
N PHE A 94 -9.56 -4.19 -1.91
CA PHE A 94 -8.85 -2.95 -1.63
C PHE A 94 -9.81 -1.80 -1.35
N HIS A 95 -9.47 -0.97 -0.37
CA HIS A 95 -10.30 0.14 0.08
C HIS A 95 -9.47 1.39 0.35
N LEU A 96 -10.03 2.55 0.04
CA LEU A 96 -9.60 3.82 0.61
C LEU A 96 -10.32 4.00 1.94
N VAL A 97 -9.57 4.10 3.03
CA VAL A 97 -10.13 4.15 4.38
C VAL A 97 -9.76 5.45 5.04
N THR A 98 -10.76 6.10 5.61
CA THR A 98 -10.64 7.31 6.41
C THR A 98 -11.33 7.08 7.77
N PRO A 99 -11.23 7.97 8.74
CA PRO A 99 -11.96 7.81 10.00
C PRO A 99 -13.48 7.73 9.85
N VAL A 100 -14.03 8.23 8.73
CA VAL A 100 -15.50 8.37 8.51
C VAL A 100 -16.03 7.47 7.41
N GLU A 101 -15.18 6.99 6.50
CA GLU A 101 -15.59 6.25 5.30
C GLU A 101 -14.63 5.12 4.94
N LYS A 102 -15.17 4.00 4.45
CA LYS A 102 -14.46 2.89 3.81
C LYS A 102 -15.01 2.71 2.41
N MET A 103 -14.23 3.07 1.39
CA MET A 103 -14.66 3.06 -0.01
C MET A 103 -13.91 1.98 -0.77
N LYS A 104 -14.64 0.98 -1.29
CA LYS A 104 -14.06 -0.10 -2.11
C LYS A 104 -13.59 0.45 -3.46
N ILE A 105 -12.43 -0.03 -3.90
CA ILE A 105 -11.83 0.30 -5.20
C ILE A 105 -11.42 -0.97 -5.94
N VAL A 106 -11.09 -0.84 -7.22
CA VAL A 106 -10.59 -1.94 -8.04
C VAL A 106 -9.08 -1.84 -8.20
N VAL A 107 -8.36 -2.90 -7.90
CA VAL A 107 -6.92 -3.05 -8.18
C VAL A 107 -6.75 -4.26 -9.08
N GLU A 108 -6.22 -4.05 -10.30
CA GLU A 108 -6.14 -5.12 -11.30
C GLU A 108 -5.04 -6.15 -11.00
N ASP A 109 -4.01 -5.74 -10.25
CA ASP A 109 -2.88 -6.58 -9.89
C ASP A 109 -2.29 -6.18 -8.53
N ALA A 110 -1.22 -5.37 -8.53
CA ALA A 110 -0.64 -4.77 -7.34
C ALA A 110 -0.96 -3.27 -7.29
N PRO A 111 -1.18 -2.71 -6.09
CA PRO A 111 -1.50 -1.29 -5.96
C PRO A 111 -0.32 -0.36 -6.26
N PHE A 112 0.91 -0.88 -6.22
CA PHE A 112 2.13 -0.12 -6.43
C PHE A 112 3.02 -0.78 -7.48
N ILE A 113 3.95 0.02 -8.04
CA ILE A 113 5.03 -0.44 -8.91
C ILE A 113 6.36 -0.07 -8.27
N ALA A 114 7.26 -1.02 -8.05
CA ALA A 114 8.64 -0.75 -7.67
C ALA A 114 9.42 -0.35 -8.94
N ILE A 115 9.81 0.93 -8.99
CA ILE A 115 10.39 1.57 -10.18
C ILE A 115 11.91 1.71 -10.12
N ARG A 116 12.50 1.42 -8.97
CA ARG A 116 13.95 1.50 -8.75
C ARG A 116 14.37 0.52 -7.66
N VAL A 117 15.59 0.00 -7.78
CA VAL A 117 16.29 -0.74 -6.74
C VAL A 117 17.72 -0.26 -6.64
N ASP A 118 18.22 -0.07 -5.43
CA ASP A 118 19.62 0.23 -5.15
C ASP A 118 20.12 -0.76 -4.08
N ARG A 119 21.40 -1.17 -4.18
CA ARG A 119 22.05 -1.94 -3.11
C ARG A 119 22.79 -0.99 -2.18
N GLU A 120 22.36 -0.94 -0.94
CA GLU A 120 23.00 -0.16 0.14
C GLU A 120 23.51 -1.12 1.23
N GLY A 121 24.80 -1.44 1.19
CA GLY A 121 25.38 -2.45 2.08
C GLY A 121 24.76 -3.83 1.85
N GLU A 122 24.12 -4.40 2.88
CA GLU A 122 23.45 -5.69 2.82
C GLU A 122 21.97 -5.57 2.41
N ALA A 123 21.44 -4.37 2.25
CA ALA A 123 20.04 -4.13 1.92
C ALA A 123 19.85 -3.88 0.42
N LEU A 124 18.73 -4.38 -0.10
CA LEU A 124 18.13 -3.96 -1.37
C LEU A 124 17.03 -2.95 -1.06
N LYS A 125 17.23 -1.72 -1.46
CA LYS A 125 16.32 -0.60 -1.23
C LYS A 125 15.55 -0.28 -2.49
N PHE A 126 14.22 -0.37 -2.39
CA PHE A 126 13.30 -0.12 -3.49
C PHE A 126 12.60 1.21 -3.33
N GLN A 127 12.28 1.84 -4.46
CA GLN A 127 11.39 3.00 -4.51
C GLN A 127 10.15 2.65 -5.33
N THR A 128 8.97 3.01 -4.80
CA THR A 128 7.70 2.83 -5.51
C THR A 128 7.30 4.05 -6.33
N ASN A 129 6.39 3.86 -7.28
CA ASN A 129 5.80 4.92 -8.10
C ASN A 129 4.98 5.95 -7.29
N VAL A 130 4.62 5.63 -6.05
CA VAL A 130 3.94 6.56 -5.12
C VAL A 130 4.89 7.19 -4.10
N GLY A 131 6.20 6.87 -4.18
CA GLY A 131 7.25 7.47 -3.37
C GLY A 131 7.52 6.77 -2.04
N ASP A 132 7.01 5.56 -1.83
CA ASP A 132 7.44 4.73 -0.69
C ASP A 132 8.88 4.23 -0.94
N GLU A 133 9.71 4.26 0.09
CA GLU A 133 11.01 3.59 0.14
C GLU A 133 10.89 2.35 1.02
N VAL A 134 11.34 1.21 0.50
CA VAL A 134 11.19 -0.09 1.16
C VAL A 134 12.49 -0.88 1.05
N GLU A 135 13.02 -1.31 2.18
CA GLU A 135 14.15 -2.24 2.22
C GLU A 135 13.62 -3.69 2.24
N ALA A 136 14.04 -4.48 1.26
CA ALA A 136 13.70 -5.89 1.25
C ALA A 136 14.34 -6.61 2.45
N GLY A 137 13.62 -7.56 3.02
CA GLY A 137 14.03 -8.30 4.20
C GLY A 137 12.92 -9.24 4.67
N PRO A 138 13.05 -9.83 5.87
CA PRO A 138 12.06 -10.78 6.39
C PRO A 138 10.63 -10.23 6.44
N ASP A 139 10.46 -8.94 6.77
CA ASP A 139 9.15 -8.30 6.86
C ASP A 139 8.66 -7.74 5.50
N ASN A 140 9.59 -7.47 4.58
CA ASN A 140 9.33 -6.93 3.25
C ASN A 140 9.88 -7.88 2.19
N ALA A 141 9.28 -9.06 2.10
CA ALA A 141 9.75 -10.14 1.24
C ALA A 141 9.56 -9.83 -0.25
N ILE A 142 10.52 -10.31 -1.05
CA ILE A 142 10.39 -10.43 -2.50
C ILE A 142 9.84 -11.83 -2.79
N ARG A 143 8.85 -11.93 -3.66
CA ARG A 143 8.32 -13.18 -4.19
C ARG A 143 8.14 -13.11 -5.70
N VAL A 144 8.28 -14.22 -6.36
CA VAL A 144 8.06 -14.32 -7.81
C VAL A 144 6.98 -15.34 -8.09
N GLU A 145 5.95 -14.94 -8.80
CA GLU A 145 4.93 -15.82 -9.37
C GLU A 145 5.18 -15.97 -10.87
N MET A 146 4.78 -17.11 -11.42
CA MET A 146 4.79 -17.29 -12.87
C MET A 146 3.41 -16.97 -13.42
N ASP A 147 3.32 -16.12 -14.43
CA ASP A 147 2.06 -15.86 -15.12
C ASP A 147 1.58 -17.16 -15.79
N PRO A 148 0.40 -17.68 -15.44
CA PRO A 148 -0.06 -18.99 -15.93
C PRO A 148 -0.35 -19.01 -17.44
N LYS A 149 -0.48 -17.83 -18.06
CA LYS A 149 -0.78 -17.72 -19.49
C LYS A 149 0.47 -17.55 -20.35
N THR A 150 1.41 -16.75 -19.85
CA THR A 150 2.62 -16.39 -20.63
C THR A 150 3.85 -17.13 -20.16
N GLY A 151 3.84 -17.69 -18.95
CA GLY A 151 5.02 -18.27 -18.31
C GLY A 151 6.06 -17.23 -17.90
N GLU A 152 5.75 -15.95 -17.96
CA GLU A 152 6.66 -14.87 -17.58
C GLU A 152 6.69 -14.70 -16.05
N PRO A 153 7.86 -14.36 -15.45
CA PRO A 153 7.96 -14.07 -14.05
C PRO A 153 7.27 -12.75 -13.71
N ARG A 154 6.52 -12.78 -12.60
CA ARG A 154 5.85 -11.62 -12.00
C ARG A 154 6.39 -11.43 -10.60
N PRO A 155 7.41 -10.59 -10.43
CA PRO A 155 8.04 -10.34 -9.15
C PRO A 155 7.27 -9.28 -8.36
N TYR A 156 7.08 -9.54 -7.06
CA TYR A 156 6.40 -8.64 -6.13
C TYR A 156 7.26 -8.38 -4.91
N LEU A 157 7.16 -7.17 -4.39
CA LEU A 157 7.74 -6.74 -3.12
C LEU A 157 6.62 -6.43 -2.13
N HIS A 158 6.66 -7.02 -0.94
CA HIS A 158 5.78 -6.59 0.13
C HIS A 158 6.17 -5.20 0.61
N VAL A 159 5.24 -4.24 0.54
CA VAL A 159 5.49 -2.85 0.94
C VAL A 159 5.03 -2.62 2.37
N ARG A 160 3.76 -2.89 2.66
CA ARG A 160 3.18 -2.73 4.01
C ARG A 160 1.82 -3.40 4.12
N ARG A 161 1.53 -4.03 5.24
CA ARG A 161 0.17 -4.52 5.63
C ARG A 161 -0.57 -5.27 4.51
N GLY A 162 0.13 -6.15 3.82
CA GLY A 162 -0.41 -6.92 2.71
C GLY A 162 -0.55 -6.14 1.39
N LEU A 163 -0.14 -4.88 1.34
CA LEU A 163 0.01 -4.13 0.09
C LEU A 163 1.37 -4.45 -0.53
N GLU A 164 1.36 -4.74 -1.80
CA GLU A 164 2.53 -5.15 -2.58
C GLU A 164 2.80 -4.18 -3.73
N ALA A 165 4.04 -4.15 -4.19
CA ALA A 165 4.44 -3.51 -5.43
C ALA A 165 4.85 -4.58 -6.44
N LEU A 166 4.32 -4.51 -7.66
CA LEU A 166 4.89 -5.25 -8.79
C LEU A 166 6.26 -4.62 -9.11
N ILE A 167 7.31 -5.43 -9.14
CA ILE A 167 8.63 -4.95 -9.51
C ILE A 167 8.65 -4.76 -11.04
N ALA A 168 8.93 -3.54 -11.48
CA ALA A 168 8.98 -3.20 -12.90
C ALA A 168 10.02 -4.07 -13.64
N ARG A 169 9.72 -4.43 -14.89
CA ARG A 169 10.60 -5.32 -15.68
C ARG A 169 12.08 -4.87 -15.71
N PRO A 170 12.43 -3.58 -15.93
CA PRO A 170 13.82 -3.14 -15.85
C PRO A 170 14.46 -3.40 -14.48
N VAL A 171 13.74 -3.11 -13.40
CA VAL A 171 14.19 -3.31 -12.02
C VAL A 171 14.38 -4.81 -11.71
N PHE A 172 13.53 -5.66 -12.28
CA PHE A 172 13.68 -7.10 -12.15
C PHE A 172 14.95 -7.61 -12.86
N TYR A 173 15.31 -7.05 -14.00
CA TYR A 173 16.57 -7.38 -14.66
C TYR A 173 17.78 -6.97 -13.82
N GLU A 174 17.74 -5.79 -13.19
CA GLU A 174 18.79 -5.36 -12.25
C GLU A 174 18.91 -6.33 -11.06
N LEU A 175 17.79 -6.83 -10.54
CA LEU A 175 17.80 -7.86 -9.48
C LEU A 175 18.43 -9.16 -9.95
N VAL A 176 18.14 -9.61 -11.16
CA VAL A 176 18.72 -10.83 -11.72
C VAL A 176 20.21 -10.70 -11.94
N GLU A 177 20.70 -9.52 -12.33
CA GLU A 177 22.15 -9.21 -12.43
C GLU A 177 22.85 -9.28 -11.06
N MET A 178 22.14 -8.95 -9.97
CA MET A 178 22.65 -9.03 -8.59
C MET A 178 22.47 -10.42 -7.97
N ALA A 179 21.78 -11.36 -8.66
CA ALA A 179 21.45 -12.67 -8.12
C ALA A 179 22.67 -13.60 -8.08
N ALA A 180 22.72 -14.42 -7.05
CA ALA A 180 23.67 -15.52 -6.92
C ALA A 180 22.95 -16.87 -7.00
N GLU A 181 23.65 -17.88 -7.44
CA GLU A 181 23.17 -19.25 -7.44
C GLU A 181 23.24 -19.86 -6.04
N ARG A 182 22.19 -20.58 -5.65
CA ARG A 182 22.14 -21.38 -4.42
C ARG A 182 21.49 -22.73 -4.71
N ASP A 183 22.13 -23.78 -4.25
CA ASP A 183 21.55 -25.12 -4.29
C ASP A 183 20.37 -25.23 -3.31
N THR A 184 19.26 -25.73 -3.80
CA THR A 184 18.06 -26.04 -3.01
C THR A 184 17.70 -27.53 -3.15
N ALA A 185 16.78 -28.00 -2.33
CA ALA A 185 16.29 -29.38 -2.42
C ALA A 185 15.64 -29.71 -3.79
N GLU A 186 15.18 -28.68 -4.51
CA GLU A 186 14.53 -28.78 -5.82
C GLU A 186 15.49 -28.52 -6.98
N GLY A 187 16.76 -28.23 -6.68
CA GLY A 187 17.81 -27.91 -7.64
C GLY A 187 18.38 -26.48 -7.47
N PRO A 188 19.31 -26.09 -8.33
CA PRO A 188 19.95 -24.79 -8.24
C PRO A 188 18.97 -23.67 -8.66
N VAL A 189 18.93 -22.60 -7.86
CA VAL A 189 18.03 -21.45 -8.04
C VAL A 189 18.83 -20.17 -7.93
N MET A 190 18.53 -19.22 -8.82
CA MET A 190 19.03 -17.86 -8.72
C MET A 190 18.22 -17.07 -7.69
N GLY A 191 18.90 -16.32 -6.84
CA GLY A 191 18.25 -15.51 -5.81
C GLY A 191 19.09 -14.34 -5.38
N VAL A 192 18.45 -13.39 -4.72
CA VAL A 192 19.09 -12.21 -4.13
C VAL A 192 19.02 -12.27 -2.62
N GLU A 193 20.05 -11.74 -1.97
CA GLU A 193 20.10 -11.62 -0.52
C GLU A 193 19.91 -10.16 -0.11
N SER A 194 19.08 -9.94 0.92
CA SER A 194 18.84 -8.63 1.49
C SER A 194 18.46 -8.74 2.96
N ASN A 195 19.15 -7.98 3.82
CA ASN A 195 18.92 -7.93 5.28
C ASN A 195 18.80 -9.33 5.92
N GLY A 196 19.72 -10.25 5.53
CA GLY A 196 19.78 -11.62 6.05
C GLY A 196 18.68 -12.56 5.52
N ALA A 197 17.82 -12.12 4.62
CA ALA A 197 16.85 -12.95 3.94
C ALA A 197 17.26 -13.22 2.49
N TRP A 198 16.99 -14.44 2.02
CA TRP A 198 17.26 -14.84 0.64
C TRP A 198 15.95 -15.03 -0.13
N PHE A 199 15.87 -14.43 -1.31
CA PHE A 199 14.68 -14.40 -2.15
C PHE A 199 14.97 -15.05 -3.51
N PRO A 200 14.31 -16.17 -3.86
CA PRO A 200 14.44 -16.76 -5.19
C PRO A 200 13.84 -15.85 -6.26
N VAL A 201 14.57 -15.66 -7.35
CA VAL A 201 14.12 -14.86 -8.49
C VAL A 201 13.88 -15.69 -9.76
N GLY A 202 14.38 -16.92 -9.83
CA GLY A 202 14.13 -17.84 -10.94
C GLY A 202 15.10 -19.01 -11.00
N PRO A 203 14.84 -19.96 -11.92
CA PRO A 203 15.74 -21.09 -12.13
C PRO A 203 17.06 -20.65 -12.77
N VAL A 204 18.12 -21.41 -12.53
CA VAL A 204 19.42 -21.22 -13.20
C VAL A 204 19.27 -21.44 -14.71
N GLY A 205 19.74 -20.51 -15.52
CA GLY A 205 19.73 -20.63 -16.98
C GLY A 205 18.53 -20.00 -17.70
N ALA A 206 17.57 -19.43 -17.00
CA ALA A 206 16.43 -18.71 -17.62
C ALA A 206 16.85 -17.45 -18.42
N HIS A 207 18.13 -17.07 -18.35
CA HIS A 207 18.66 -15.82 -18.96
C HIS A 207 19.38 -16.03 -20.30
N ARG A 208 19.29 -17.23 -20.90
CA ARG A 208 19.94 -17.53 -22.19
C ARG A 208 18.95 -17.79 -23.33
N ALA A 209 17.93 -16.95 -23.45
CA ALA A 209 17.06 -16.95 -24.62
C ALA A 209 16.90 -15.54 -25.20
#